data_5ed1bbf76842b30cccc63984b1a4f09b
#
_entry.id   5ed1bbf76842b30cccc63984b1a4f09b
#
_cell.length_a   1.000
_cell.length_b   1.000
_cell.length_c   1.000
_cell.angle_alpha   90.00
_cell.angle_beta   90.00
_cell.angle_gamma   90.00
#
_symmetry.space_group_name_H-M   'P 1'
#
loop_
_entity.id
_entity.type
_entity.pdbx_description
1 polymer ?
#
loop_
_entity_poly.entity_id
_entity_poly.type
_entity_poly.pdbx_seq_one_letter_code
_entity_poly.pdbx_strand_id
1 'polypeptide(L)' 'MGKFFAQPYSDRRLPSLAYTLGYRGYDLEVARKPAFWEVGIFPMHADLPVLRRCQVHSHGPDEAVLEAKRRVDSVLLF' A
#
# COMPACT_ATOMS: atom_id res chain seq x y z
N MET A 1 25.53 7.34 -19.68
CA MET A 1 25.05 7.32 -19.14
C MET A 1 24.37 6.97 -18.68
N GLY A 2 24.24 6.73 -18.41
CA GLY A 2 23.73 6.56 -17.66
C GLY A 2 23.24 6.20 -17.32
N LYS A 3 23.25 6.29 -17.10
CA LYS A 3 22.74 6.13 -16.57
C LYS A 3 22.02 5.71 -16.21
N PHE A 4 21.89 5.57 -16.03
CA PHE A 4 21.16 5.48 -15.65
C PHE A 4 20.59 4.89 -15.44
N PHE A 5 20.61 4.34 -15.07
CA PHE A 5 19.98 3.99 -14.93
C PHE A 5 19.34 3.25 -14.17
N ALA A 6 19.43 2.46 -13.67
CA ALA A 6 18.98 1.87 -12.43
C ALA A 6 17.80 2.60 -11.85
N GLN A 7 17.91 3.82 -11.91
CA GLN A 7 16.82 4.59 -11.36
C GLN A 7 15.52 4.57 -12.16
N PRO A 8 15.46 4.11 -13.39
CA PRO A 8 14.19 4.14 -14.08
C PRO A 8 13.04 3.51 -13.32
N TYR A 9 13.24 2.34 -12.76
CA TYR A 9 12.10 1.72 -12.08
C TYR A 9 11.90 2.30 -10.68
N SER A 10 12.93 2.82 -10.07
CA SER A 10 12.76 3.53 -8.81
C SER A 10 11.87 4.75 -9.01
N ASP A 11 12.12 5.45 -10.09
CA ASP A 11 11.36 6.66 -10.39
C ASP A 11 9.90 6.34 -10.60
N ARG A 12 9.62 5.23 -11.25
CA ARG A 12 8.24 4.86 -11.50
C ARG A 12 7.48 4.58 -10.22
N ARG A 13 8.16 4.06 -9.21
CA ARG A 13 7.51 3.73 -7.97
C ARG A 13 7.33 4.93 -7.07
N LEU A 14 8.38 5.73 -6.95
CA LEU A 14 8.37 6.83 -5.99
C LEU A 14 7.29 7.87 -6.23
N PRO A 15 7.01 8.27 -7.48
CA PRO A 15 6.01 9.32 -7.67
C PRO A 15 4.63 8.95 -7.18
N SER A 16 4.28 7.68 -7.15
CA SER A 16 2.95 7.30 -6.71
C SER A 16 2.89 6.89 -5.25
N LEU A 17 4.03 6.58 -4.64
CA LEU A 17 4.05 6.15 -3.25
C LEU A 17 4.06 7.36 -2.34
N ALA A 18 3.04 7.50 -1.51
CA ALA A 18 2.94 8.61 -0.59
C ALA A 18 3.65 8.33 0.73
N TYR A 19 3.38 7.18 1.33
CA TYR A 19 4.04 6.79 2.57
C TYR A 19 3.69 5.33 2.89
N THR A 20 4.37 4.80 3.90
CA THR A 20 4.10 3.45 4.38
C THR A 20 3.85 3.49 5.88
N LEU A 21 3.11 2.51 6.37
CA LEU A 21 2.92 2.35 7.80
C LEU A 21 2.66 0.89 8.14
N GLY A 22 3.02 0.52 9.37
CA GLY A 22 2.78 -0.84 9.83
C GLY A 22 1.45 -0.96 10.55
N TYR A 23 0.79 -2.11 10.41
CA TYR A 23 -0.46 -2.36 11.09
C TYR A 23 -0.65 -3.85 11.30
N ARG A 24 -0.57 -4.28 12.55
CA ARG A 24 -0.85 -5.67 12.97
C ARG A 24 -0.08 -6.71 12.17
N GLY A 25 1.19 -6.43 11.91
CA GLY A 25 2.05 -7.36 11.18
C GLY A 25 2.02 -7.20 9.68
N TYR A 26 1.33 -6.20 9.18
CA TYR A 26 1.30 -5.88 7.76
C TYR A 26 1.95 -4.53 7.50
N ASP A 27 2.55 -4.42 6.34
CA ASP A 27 3.11 -3.18 5.86
C ASP A 27 2.14 -2.62 4.84
N LEU A 28 1.62 -1.42 5.11
CA LEU A 28 0.65 -0.77 4.23
C LEU A 28 1.38 0.29 3.42
N GLU A 29 1.36 0.12 2.10
CA GLU A 29 1.98 1.07 1.19
C GLU A 29 0.89 1.92 0.54
N VAL A 30 0.84 3.18 0.94
CA VAL A 30 -0.20 4.10 0.49
C VAL A 30 0.28 4.84 -0.74
N ALA A 31 -0.45 4.73 -1.83
CA ALA A 31 -0.07 5.31 -3.09
C ALA A 31 -1.18 6.18 -3.65
N ARG A 32 -0.79 7.31 -4.22
CA ARG A 32 -1.73 8.21 -4.86
C ARG A 32 -1.79 7.91 -6.35
N LYS A 33 -2.99 7.71 -6.86
CA LYS A 33 -3.23 7.47 -8.27
C LYS A 33 -4.10 8.60 -8.83
N PRO A 34 -4.17 8.75 -10.14
CA PRO A 34 -4.95 9.86 -10.70
C PRO A 34 -6.42 9.90 -10.29
N ALA A 35 -7.05 8.73 -10.13
CA ALA A 35 -8.47 8.68 -9.84
C ALA A 35 -8.81 8.10 -8.47
N PHE A 36 -7.82 7.63 -7.71
CA PHE A 36 -8.11 6.97 -6.46
C PHE A 36 -6.85 6.87 -5.61
N TRP A 37 -7.02 6.45 -4.36
CA TRP A 37 -5.93 6.09 -3.49
C TRP A 37 -5.84 4.58 -3.42
N GLU A 38 -4.64 4.06 -3.44
CA GLU A 38 -4.42 2.62 -3.42
C GLU A 38 -3.53 2.26 -2.24
N VAL A 39 -3.88 1.20 -1.54
CA VAL A 39 -3.07 0.73 -0.43
C VAL A 39 -2.68 -0.72 -0.68
N GLY A 40 -1.39 -0.96 -0.83
CA GLY A 40 -0.86 -2.31 -0.89
C GLY A 40 -0.74 -2.84 0.52
N ILE A 41 -1.12 -4.09 0.72
CA ILE A 41 -1.13 -4.70 2.04
C ILE A 41 -0.22 -5.91 2.00
N PHE A 42 0.94 -5.79 2.65
CA PHE A 42 1.98 -6.81 2.55
C PHE A 42 2.25 -7.44 3.91
N PRO A 43 2.06 -8.76 4.04
CA PRO A 43 2.36 -9.40 5.31
C PRO A 43 3.86 -9.38 5.59
N MET A 44 4.22 -9.10 6.83
CA MET A 44 5.61 -9.06 7.24
C MET A 44 6.08 -10.40 7.81
N HIS A 45 5.17 -11.36 7.89
CA HIS A 45 5.47 -12.70 8.37
C HIS A 45 4.84 -13.72 7.44
N ALA A 46 5.52 -14.84 7.23
CA ALA A 46 5.06 -15.84 6.29
C ALA A 46 3.75 -16.50 6.68
N ASP A 47 3.42 -16.49 7.95
CA ASP A 47 2.20 -17.13 8.44
C ASP A 47 0.97 -16.26 8.38
N LEU A 48 1.11 -15.01 7.95
CA LEU A 48 -0.04 -14.13 7.83
C LEU A 48 -0.71 -14.29 6.46
N PRO A 49 -2.04 -14.16 6.42
CA PRO A 49 -2.74 -14.27 5.13
C PRO A 49 -2.32 -13.18 4.17
N VAL A 50 -2.30 -13.53 2.89
CA VAL A 50 -2.01 -12.56 1.82
C VAL A 50 -3.31 -11.84 1.47
N LEU A 51 -3.23 -10.52 1.39
CA LEU A 51 -4.39 -9.68 1.09
C LEU A 51 -4.16 -8.92 -0.20
N ARG A 52 -5.25 -8.65 -0.88
CA ARG A 52 -5.20 -7.83 -2.09
C ARG A 52 -5.11 -6.37 -1.70
N ARG A 53 -4.49 -5.59 -2.58
CA ARG A 53 -4.48 -4.15 -2.42
C ARG A 53 -5.92 -3.63 -2.48
N CYS A 54 -6.16 -2.50 -1.85
CA CYS A 54 -7.47 -1.89 -1.93
C CYS A 54 -7.37 -0.53 -2.62
N GLN A 55 -8.45 -0.14 -3.28
CA GLN A 55 -8.53 1.10 -4.02
C GLN A 55 -9.75 1.86 -3.53
N VAL A 56 -9.54 3.10 -3.14
CA VAL A 56 -10.61 3.90 -2.57
C VAL A 56 -10.66 5.26 -3.28
N HIS A 57 -11.82 5.61 -3.78
CA HIS A 57 -12.04 6.90 -4.42
C HIS A 57 -12.44 7.91 -3.35
N SER A 58 -11.45 8.66 -2.86
CA SER A 58 -11.69 9.63 -1.81
C SER A 58 -10.77 10.82 -2.02
N HIS A 59 -10.99 11.84 -1.22
CA HIS A 59 -10.21 13.07 -1.35
C HIS A 59 -8.83 12.94 -0.73
N GLY A 60 -8.61 11.96 0.11
CA GLY A 60 -7.33 11.81 0.77
C GLY A 60 -7.07 10.36 1.13
N PRO A 61 -5.88 10.09 1.70
CA PRO A 61 -5.48 8.72 1.97
C PRO A 61 -6.16 8.10 3.19
N ASP A 62 -6.76 8.91 4.05
CA ASP A 62 -7.28 8.41 5.32
C ASP A 62 -8.30 7.30 5.14
N GLU A 63 -9.20 7.49 4.19
CA GLU A 63 -10.24 6.49 3.97
C GLU A 63 -9.68 5.21 3.38
N ALA A 64 -8.66 5.35 2.52
CA ALA A 64 -8.02 4.17 1.95
C ALA A 64 -7.27 3.39 3.02
N VAL A 65 -6.59 4.10 3.92
CA VAL A 65 -5.89 3.46 5.02
C VAL A 65 -6.88 2.76 5.95
N LEU A 66 -8.00 3.42 6.23
CA LEU A 66 -9.03 2.82 7.08
C LEU A 66 -9.57 1.54 6.45
N GLU A 67 -9.81 1.56 5.16
CA GLU A 67 -10.29 0.36 4.48
C GLU A 67 -9.25 -0.76 4.52
N ALA A 68 -7.98 -0.42 4.33
CA ALA A 68 -6.92 -1.42 4.41
C ALA A 68 -6.86 -2.04 5.81
N LYS A 69 -7.00 -1.21 6.84
CA LYS A 69 -7.00 -1.71 8.21
C LYS A 69 -8.18 -2.62 8.47
N ARG A 70 -9.35 -2.29 7.92
CA ARG A 70 -10.51 -3.15 8.05
C ARG A 70 -10.27 -4.53 7.45
N ARG A 71 -9.59 -4.58 6.31
CA ARG A 71 -9.31 -5.84 5.67
C ARG A 71 -8.35 -6.67 6.47
N VAL A 72 -7.34 -6.03 7.05
CA VAL A 72 -6.42 -6.73 7.94
C VAL A 72 -7.17 -7.26 9.15
N ASP A 73 -7.99 -6.42 9.77
CA ASP A 73 -8.76 -6.84 10.93
C ASP A 73 -9.68 -8.01 10.60
N SER A 74 -10.25 -7.99 9.41
CA SER A 74 -11.19 -9.02 8.99
C SER A 74 -10.52 -10.39 8.90
N VAL A 75 -9.29 -10.45 8.38
CA VAL A 75 -8.62 -11.74 8.24
C VAL A 75 -7.99 -12.20 9.55
N LEU A 76 -7.77 -11.30 10.49
CA LEU A 76 -7.18 -11.64 11.77
C LEU A 76 -8.22 -11.81 12.87
N LEU A 77 -9.47 -11.61 12.55
CA LEU A 77 -10.56 -11.70 13.51
C LEU A 77 -11.09 -13.11 13.60
N PHE A 78 -11.13 -13.62 14.82
CA PHE A 78 -11.63 -14.97 15.05
C PHE A 78 -12.40 -15.04 16.32
#